data_7dc7d0ab2b7d7302a06810f76cba7a05
#
_entry.id   7dc7d0ab2b7d7302a06810f76cba7a05
#
_cell.length_a   1.000
_cell.length_b   1.000
_cell.length_c   1.000
_cell.angle_alpha   90.00
_cell.angle_beta   90.00
_cell.angle_gamma   90.00
#
_symmetry.space_group_name_H-M   'P 1'
#
loop_
_entity.id
_entity.type
_entity.pdbx_description
1 polymer ?
#
loop_
_entity_poly.entity_id
_entity_poly.type
_entity_poly.pdbx_seq_one_letter_code
_entity_poly.pdbx_strand_id
1 'polypeptide(L)'
;MFRLFVFIIILLFVHSDKYTYASNSSEQLGSVNFSTSASAPAQEQFLHGVAALHSFWYTEALSAFKKSITLDPDFAMGYWGLAMAYNHPLWEEQDYESANIFLSKIKNISKLTQKEQDYIQAIRILYGTGDKLVRDKSYSKAMKNIYRKYPNDLEAACFYSLSMLGVARNTVNKLRLQVEAGSIALEVFQKNPNHPCAAHYVIHAFDHPDLARLALPS
;
A
#
# COMPACT_ATOMS: atom_id res chain seq x y z
N MET A 1 -65.78 -48.05 -19.53
CA MET A 1 -64.95 -46.99 -20.11
C MET A 1 -64.07 -46.38 -19.00
N PHE A 2 -62.85 -46.90 -18.84
CA PHE A 2 -61.88 -46.41 -17.84
C PHE A 2 -60.98 -45.39 -18.53
N ARG A 3 -60.99 -44.13 -18.04
CA ARG A 3 -60.04 -43.08 -18.49
C ARG A 3 -58.80 -43.12 -17.60
N LEU A 4 -57.69 -43.51 -18.22
CA LEU A 4 -56.35 -43.49 -17.59
C LEU A 4 -55.81 -42.06 -17.62
N PHE A 5 -55.66 -41.42 -16.43
CA PHE A 5 -54.95 -40.15 -16.29
C PHE A 5 -53.46 -40.44 -16.11
N VAL A 6 -52.66 -40.09 -17.12
CA VAL A 6 -51.21 -40.13 -17.03
C VAL A 6 -50.73 -38.79 -16.41
N PHE A 7 -50.20 -38.84 -15.18
CA PHE A 7 -49.52 -37.72 -14.57
C PHE A 7 -48.05 -37.68 -15.06
N ILE A 8 -47.68 -36.69 -15.88
CA ILE A 8 -46.31 -36.42 -16.23
C ILE A 8 -45.71 -35.55 -15.13
N ILE A 9 -44.83 -36.11 -14.31
CA ILE A 9 -44.02 -35.39 -13.33
C ILE A 9 -42.79 -34.82 -14.07
N ILE A 10 -42.80 -33.52 -14.36
CA ILE A 10 -41.61 -32.80 -14.85
C ILE A 10 -40.70 -32.50 -13.67
N LEU A 11 -39.62 -33.29 -13.54
CA LEU A 11 -38.51 -32.99 -12.59
C LEU A 11 -37.67 -31.84 -13.18
N LEU A 12 -37.91 -30.64 -12.67
CA LEU A 12 -37.02 -29.50 -12.89
C LEU A 12 -35.72 -29.71 -12.08
N PHE A 13 -34.66 -30.17 -12.75
CA PHE A 13 -33.31 -30.09 -12.20
C PHE A 13 -32.87 -28.62 -12.15
N VAL A 14 -33.01 -28.00 -11.00
CA VAL A 14 -32.34 -26.72 -10.71
C VAL A 14 -30.87 -27.03 -10.54
N HIS A 15 -30.07 -26.83 -11.58
CA HIS A 15 -28.63 -26.76 -11.46
C HIS A 15 -28.31 -25.44 -10.71
N SER A 16 -28.06 -25.55 -9.41
CA SER A 16 -27.42 -24.46 -8.69
C SER A 16 -25.94 -24.46 -9.06
N ASP A 17 -25.59 -23.74 -10.10
CA ASP A 17 -24.20 -23.38 -10.36
C ASP A 17 -23.71 -22.61 -9.14
N LYS A 18 -22.98 -23.30 -8.26
CA LYS A 18 -22.17 -22.66 -7.23
C LYS A 18 -21.06 -21.93 -7.97
N TYR A 19 -21.30 -20.68 -8.33
CA TYR A 19 -20.23 -19.77 -8.68
C TYR A 19 -19.32 -19.63 -7.48
N THR A 20 -18.30 -20.48 -7.41
CA THR A 20 -17.15 -20.26 -6.54
C THR A 20 -16.40 -19.06 -7.10
N TYR A 21 -16.74 -17.86 -6.61
CA TYR A 21 -15.87 -16.71 -6.70
C TYR A 21 -14.65 -16.95 -5.79
N ALA A 22 -13.73 -17.80 -6.25
CA ALA A 22 -12.36 -17.72 -5.79
C ALA A 22 -11.71 -16.60 -6.61
N SER A 23 -12.03 -15.35 -6.27
CA SER A 23 -11.25 -14.24 -6.77
C SER A 23 -9.86 -14.36 -6.13
N ASN A 24 -8.83 -14.56 -6.94
CA ASN A 24 -7.47 -14.28 -6.54
C ASN A 24 -7.41 -12.78 -6.19
N SER A 25 -7.61 -12.46 -4.92
CA SER A 25 -7.65 -11.06 -4.44
C SER A 25 -6.36 -10.29 -4.77
N SER A 26 -5.25 -11.00 -5.01
CA SER A 26 -3.98 -10.40 -5.42
C SER A 26 -4.00 -9.82 -6.84
N GLU A 27 -4.71 -10.42 -7.79
CA GLU A 27 -4.81 -9.90 -9.17
C GLU A 27 -5.60 -8.59 -9.24
N GLN A 28 -6.52 -8.36 -8.32
CA GLN A 28 -7.35 -7.15 -8.29
C GLN A 28 -6.60 -5.91 -7.76
N LEU A 29 -5.50 -6.10 -7.03
CA LEU A 29 -4.74 -5.00 -6.43
C LEU A 29 -3.58 -4.50 -7.31
N GLY A 30 -3.37 -5.07 -8.48
CA GLY A 30 -2.25 -4.75 -9.36
C GLY A 30 -0.95 -5.45 -8.95
N SER A 31 0.19 -4.96 -9.44
CA SER A 31 1.49 -5.61 -9.24
C SER A 31 2.50 -4.69 -8.56
N VAL A 32 3.10 -5.17 -7.47
CA VAL A 32 4.16 -4.52 -6.70
C VAL A 32 5.43 -5.39 -6.71
N ASN A 33 6.60 -4.75 -6.59
CA ASN A 33 7.88 -5.42 -6.52
C ASN A 33 8.71 -4.88 -5.37
N PHE A 34 8.56 -5.49 -4.21
CA PHE A 34 9.29 -5.12 -3.00
C PHE A 34 9.95 -6.35 -2.38
N SER A 35 11.10 -6.76 -2.94
CA SER A 35 11.88 -7.89 -2.39
C SER A 35 12.43 -7.57 -1.03
N THR A 36 12.30 -8.51 -0.10
CA THR A 36 12.77 -8.42 1.29
C THR A 36 13.50 -9.69 1.73
N SER A 37 13.93 -9.73 2.98
CA SER A 37 14.58 -10.89 3.60
C SER A 37 13.58 -11.95 4.15
N ALA A 38 12.29 -11.81 3.88
CA ALA A 38 11.25 -12.74 4.35
C ALA A 38 11.39 -14.15 3.78
N SER A 39 10.83 -15.15 4.49
CA SER A 39 10.49 -16.44 3.88
C SER A 39 9.48 -16.28 2.74
N ALA A 40 9.50 -17.18 1.75
CA ALA A 40 8.64 -17.04 0.57
C ALA A 40 7.14 -16.87 0.89
N PRO A 41 6.53 -17.64 1.83
CA PRO A 41 5.13 -17.43 2.20
C PRO A 41 4.86 -16.09 2.88
N ALA A 42 5.79 -15.59 3.71
CA ALA A 42 5.68 -14.29 4.36
C ALA A 42 5.83 -13.14 3.35
N GLN A 43 6.74 -13.29 2.38
CA GLN A 43 6.95 -12.35 1.27
C GLN A 43 5.68 -12.18 0.43
N GLU A 44 4.96 -13.25 0.10
CA GLU A 44 3.70 -13.19 -0.64
C GLU A 44 2.65 -12.34 0.09
N GLN A 45 2.45 -12.60 1.38
CA GLN A 45 1.52 -11.83 2.21
C GLN A 45 1.97 -10.38 2.39
N PHE A 46 3.26 -10.13 2.47
CA PHE A 46 3.82 -8.79 2.53
C PHE A 46 3.53 -8.00 1.26
N LEU A 47 3.75 -8.58 0.07
CA LEU A 47 3.45 -7.92 -1.21
C LEU A 47 1.96 -7.61 -1.36
N HIS A 48 1.08 -8.53 -0.93
CA HIS A 48 -0.37 -8.27 -0.88
C HIS A 48 -0.68 -7.08 0.05
N GLY A 49 -0.06 -7.03 1.23
CA GLY A 49 -0.18 -5.90 2.16
C GLY A 49 0.30 -4.58 1.58
N VAL A 50 1.42 -4.56 0.84
CA VAL A 50 1.94 -3.36 0.18
C VAL A 50 0.99 -2.89 -0.91
N ALA A 51 0.45 -3.79 -1.73
CA ALA A 51 -0.52 -3.44 -2.77
C ALA A 51 -1.81 -2.85 -2.18
N ALA A 52 -2.34 -3.46 -1.11
CA ALA A 52 -3.49 -2.95 -0.37
C ALA A 52 -3.20 -1.58 0.27
N LEU A 53 -1.99 -1.39 0.82
CA LEU A 53 -1.56 -0.12 1.41
C LEU A 53 -1.53 1.01 0.37
N HIS A 54 -1.01 0.76 -0.84
CA HIS A 54 -1.02 1.72 -1.94
C HIS A 54 -2.44 2.02 -2.45
N SER A 55 -3.37 1.09 -2.29
CA SER A 55 -4.79 1.26 -2.62
C SER A 55 -5.59 1.93 -1.49
N PHE A 56 -4.95 2.29 -0.36
CA PHE A 56 -5.56 2.80 0.87
C PHE A 56 -6.58 1.84 1.51
N TRP A 57 -6.46 0.55 1.21
CA TRP A 57 -7.25 -0.51 1.84
C TRP A 57 -6.57 -0.95 3.14
N TYR A 58 -6.56 -0.04 4.11
CA TYR A 58 -5.79 -0.17 5.36
C TYR A 58 -6.16 -1.41 6.17
N THR A 59 -7.45 -1.77 6.23
CA THR A 59 -7.91 -2.99 6.93
C THR A 59 -7.32 -4.25 6.29
N GLU A 60 -7.33 -4.33 4.95
CA GLU A 60 -6.74 -5.43 4.19
C GLU A 60 -5.22 -5.46 4.35
N ALA A 61 -4.57 -4.31 4.27
CA ALA A 61 -3.13 -4.18 4.49
C ALA A 61 -2.73 -4.70 5.88
N LEU A 62 -3.45 -4.29 6.94
CA LEU A 62 -3.24 -4.78 8.30
C LEU A 62 -3.41 -6.29 8.41
N SER A 63 -4.43 -6.86 7.75
CA SER A 63 -4.67 -8.31 7.73
C SER A 63 -3.51 -9.06 7.08
N ALA A 64 -3.09 -8.61 5.89
CA ALA A 64 -2.00 -9.22 5.13
C ALA A 64 -0.65 -9.13 5.87
N PHE A 65 -0.30 -7.96 6.43
CA PHE A 65 0.93 -7.81 7.22
C PHE A 65 0.90 -8.63 8.52
N LYS A 66 -0.24 -8.76 9.21
CA LYS A 66 -0.39 -9.66 10.36
C LYS A 66 -0.14 -11.10 9.97
N LYS A 67 -0.65 -11.52 8.80
CA LYS A 67 -0.43 -12.88 8.29
C LYS A 67 1.05 -13.10 7.93
N SER A 68 1.73 -12.09 7.35
CA SER A 68 3.15 -12.20 7.03
C SER A 68 4.02 -12.44 8.29
N ILE A 69 3.77 -11.70 9.39
CA ILE A 69 4.50 -11.91 10.66
C ILE A 69 4.07 -13.17 11.43
N THR A 70 2.89 -13.74 11.12
CA THR A 70 2.50 -15.05 11.64
C THR A 70 3.28 -16.17 10.97
N LEU A 71 3.54 -16.02 9.66
CA LEU A 71 4.32 -16.96 8.87
C LEU A 71 5.84 -16.86 9.12
N ASP A 72 6.31 -15.64 9.46
CA ASP A 72 7.71 -15.34 9.75
C ASP A 72 7.77 -14.31 10.90
N PRO A 73 7.80 -14.76 12.17
CA PRO A 73 7.73 -13.87 13.34
C PRO A 73 8.90 -12.91 13.50
N ASP A 74 10.05 -13.17 12.87
CA ASP A 74 11.22 -12.30 12.89
C ASP A 74 11.27 -11.35 11.69
N PHE A 75 10.29 -11.40 10.80
CA PHE A 75 10.23 -10.60 9.59
C PHE A 75 10.01 -9.11 9.88
N ALA A 76 11.08 -8.35 9.89
CA ALA A 76 11.10 -6.93 10.27
C ALA A 76 10.22 -6.04 9.37
N MET A 77 10.18 -6.31 8.04
CA MET A 77 9.36 -5.53 7.11
C MET A 77 7.86 -5.81 7.25
N GLY A 78 7.45 -6.95 7.80
CA GLY A 78 6.06 -7.20 8.18
C GLY A 78 5.60 -6.25 9.30
N TYR A 79 6.45 -6.02 10.31
CA TYR A 79 6.18 -5.03 11.35
C TYR A 79 6.24 -3.59 10.83
N TRP A 80 7.16 -3.30 9.90
CA TRP A 80 7.17 -2.04 9.16
C TRP A 80 5.85 -1.80 8.43
N GLY A 81 5.34 -2.80 7.71
CA GLY A 81 4.07 -2.72 7.00
C GLY A 81 2.87 -2.44 7.90
N LEU A 82 2.82 -3.10 9.08
CA LEU A 82 1.80 -2.83 10.10
C LEU A 82 1.86 -1.37 10.57
N ALA A 83 3.06 -0.86 10.87
CA ALA A 83 3.21 0.53 11.27
C ALA A 83 2.82 1.51 10.14
N MET A 84 3.16 1.21 8.88
CA MET A 84 2.74 2.03 7.73
C MET A 84 1.23 2.07 7.56
N ALA A 85 0.51 0.97 7.81
CA ALA A 85 -0.94 0.90 7.70
C ALA A 85 -1.69 1.69 8.79
N TYR A 86 -1.02 2.13 9.85
CA TYR A 86 -1.56 3.05 10.85
C TYR A 86 -1.31 4.53 10.53
N ASN A 87 -0.75 4.86 9.37
CA ASN A 87 -0.57 6.23 8.92
C ASN A 87 -1.41 6.50 7.67
N HIS A 88 -2.39 7.39 7.79
CA HIS A 88 -3.28 7.79 6.71
C HIS A 88 -2.97 9.24 6.29
N PRO A 89 -1.91 9.48 5.50
CA PRO A 89 -1.33 10.81 5.32
C PRO A 89 -2.28 11.81 4.65
N LEU A 90 -3.21 11.34 3.79
CA LEU A 90 -4.16 12.23 3.12
C LEU A 90 -5.33 12.66 4.02
N TRP A 91 -5.57 11.96 5.11
CA TRP A 91 -6.57 12.31 6.13
C TRP A 91 -5.93 12.91 7.39
N GLU A 92 -4.59 13.01 7.43
CA GLU A 92 -3.82 13.48 8.58
C GLU A 92 -3.98 12.61 9.84
N GLU A 93 -4.54 11.40 9.65
CA GLU A 93 -4.77 10.43 10.70
C GLU A 93 -3.53 9.57 10.93
N GLN A 94 -3.24 9.30 12.20
CA GLN A 94 -2.13 8.43 12.58
C GLN A 94 -2.42 7.79 13.93
N ASP A 95 -2.47 6.45 14.00
CA ASP A 95 -2.43 5.74 15.27
C ASP A 95 -0.98 5.53 15.71
N TYR A 96 -0.48 6.53 16.44
CA TYR A 96 0.89 6.59 16.89
C TYR A 96 1.24 5.45 17.86
N GLU A 97 0.31 5.10 18.77
CA GLU A 97 0.54 4.11 19.81
C GLU A 97 0.61 2.70 19.21
N SER A 98 -0.39 2.32 18.41
CA SER A 98 -0.42 1.01 17.76
C SER A 98 0.80 0.78 16.86
N ALA A 99 1.21 1.79 16.09
CA ALA A 99 2.39 1.69 15.24
C ALA A 99 3.67 1.45 16.06
N ASN A 100 3.87 2.20 17.15
CA ASN A 100 5.05 2.06 18.00
C ASN A 100 5.12 0.70 18.71
N ILE A 101 3.97 0.07 19.04
CA ILE A 101 3.92 -1.30 19.55
C ILE A 101 4.56 -2.27 18.53
N PHE A 102 4.25 -2.13 17.25
CA PHE A 102 4.82 -3.00 16.21
C PHE A 102 6.29 -2.65 15.90
N LEU A 103 6.65 -1.38 15.84
CA LEU A 103 8.03 -0.94 15.61
C LEU A 103 8.98 -1.39 16.72
N SER A 104 8.51 -1.51 17.97
CA SER A 104 9.30 -2.02 19.09
C SER A 104 9.67 -3.50 18.96
N LYS A 105 8.95 -4.26 18.14
CA LYS A 105 9.22 -5.68 17.87
C LYS A 105 10.31 -5.91 16.84
N ILE A 106 10.72 -4.89 16.09
CA ILE A 106 11.79 -4.98 15.09
C ILE A 106 13.14 -5.11 15.79
N LYS A 107 13.76 -6.29 15.65
CA LYS A 107 15.06 -6.65 16.24
C LYS A 107 16.10 -6.88 15.14
N ASN A 108 17.37 -6.96 15.53
CA ASN A 108 18.49 -7.40 14.68
C ASN A 108 18.59 -6.66 13.33
N ILE A 109 18.34 -5.35 13.32
CA ILE A 109 18.32 -4.52 12.09
C ILE A 109 19.62 -4.67 11.29
N SER A 110 20.76 -4.84 11.94
CA SER A 110 22.07 -5.02 11.26
C SER A 110 22.18 -6.28 10.39
N LYS A 111 21.24 -7.24 10.54
CA LYS A 111 21.19 -8.46 9.70
C LYS A 111 20.34 -8.29 8.45
N LEU A 112 19.57 -7.21 8.35
CA LEU A 112 18.71 -6.92 7.23
C LEU A 112 19.51 -6.35 6.05
N THR A 113 18.92 -6.40 4.86
CA THR A 113 19.49 -5.70 3.70
C THR A 113 19.56 -4.20 3.96
N GLN A 114 20.49 -3.51 3.31
CA GLN A 114 20.62 -2.06 3.46
C GLN A 114 19.33 -1.32 3.10
N LYS A 115 18.61 -1.81 2.09
CA LYS A 115 17.30 -1.24 1.69
C LYS A 115 16.27 -1.36 2.82
N GLU A 116 16.11 -2.52 3.42
CA GLU A 116 15.21 -2.72 4.55
C GLU A 116 15.58 -1.85 5.75
N GLN A 117 16.89 -1.73 6.04
CA GLN A 117 17.38 -0.83 7.10
C GLN A 117 16.98 0.61 6.84
N ASP A 118 17.13 1.11 5.61
CA ASP A 118 16.78 2.48 5.22
C ASP A 118 15.27 2.73 5.40
N TYR A 119 14.40 1.81 5.00
CA TYR A 119 12.95 1.91 5.19
C TYR A 119 12.54 1.87 6.67
N ILE A 120 13.18 1.02 7.48
CA ILE A 120 12.93 0.94 8.92
C ILE A 120 13.40 2.22 9.63
N GLN A 121 14.53 2.81 9.23
CA GLN A 121 14.97 4.08 9.77
C GLN A 121 14.00 5.22 9.40
N ALA A 122 13.50 5.24 8.17
CA ALA A 122 12.52 6.24 7.73
C ALA A 122 11.23 6.16 8.55
N ILE A 123 10.66 4.96 8.75
CA ILE A 123 9.42 4.83 9.53
C ILE A 123 9.62 5.18 11.00
N ARG A 124 10.80 4.92 11.58
CA ARG A 124 11.12 5.36 12.94
C ARG A 124 11.18 6.88 13.08
N ILE A 125 11.51 7.62 12.02
CA ILE A 125 11.39 9.08 11.97
C ILE A 125 9.91 9.47 11.96
N LEU A 126 9.07 8.80 11.16
CA LEU A 126 7.64 9.09 11.08
C LEU A 126 6.92 8.91 12.43
N TYR A 127 7.37 7.94 13.23
CA TYR A 127 6.85 7.64 14.57
C TYR A 127 7.81 8.00 15.71
N GLY A 128 8.72 8.94 15.46
CA GLY A 128 9.64 9.46 16.45
C GLY A 128 8.99 10.50 17.37
N THR A 129 9.81 11.26 18.08
CA THR A 129 9.38 12.32 18.99
C THR A 129 9.04 13.61 18.25
N GLY A 130 8.23 14.48 18.89
CA GLY A 130 7.88 15.81 18.39
C GLY A 130 6.57 15.85 17.61
N ASP A 131 6.25 17.04 17.10
CA ASP A 131 5.00 17.32 16.41
C ASP A 131 4.87 16.51 15.11
N LYS A 132 3.65 16.06 14.81
CA LYS A 132 3.36 15.22 13.61
C LYS A 132 3.88 15.86 12.33
N LEU A 133 3.63 17.15 12.09
CA LEU A 133 4.07 17.82 10.87
C LEU A 133 5.61 17.86 10.74
N VAL A 134 6.33 18.01 11.84
CA VAL A 134 7.81 17.96 11.85
C VAL A 134 8.29 16.55 11.50
N ARG A 135 7.66 15.53 12.06
CA ARG A 135 7.95 14.12 11.76
C ARG A 135 7.63 13.76 10.29
N ASP A 136 6.47 14.19 9.78
CA ASP A 136 6.05 13.98 8.38
C ASP A 136 7.05 14.60 7.40
N LYS A 137 7.51 15.85 7.65
CA LYS A 137 8.55 16.50 6.84
C LYS A 137 9.87 15.75 6.88
N SER A 138 10.27 15.28 8.05
CA SER A 138 11.51 14.54 8.26
C SER A 138 11.45 13.16 7.58
N TYR A 139 10.29 12.49 7.67
CA TYR A 139 10.01 11.24 6.96
C TYR A 139 10.06 11.45 5.44
N SER A 140 9.41 12.50 4.92
CA SER A 140 9.45 12.79 3.48
C SER A 140 10.88 13.05 2.98
N LYS A 141 11.71 13.72 3.80
CA LYS A 141 13.15 13.89 3.51
C LYS A 141 13.90 12.54 3.49
N ALA A 142 13.59 11.64 4.44
CA ALA A 142 14.18 10.30 4.46
C ALA A 142 13.74 9.50 3.22
N MET A 143 12.46 9.53 2.84
CA MET A 143 11.97 8.88 1.63
C MET A 143 12.57 9.45 0.35
N LYS A 144 12.82 10.76 0.29
CA LYS A 144 13.58 11.39 -0.82
C LYS A 144 14.97 10.79 -0.97
N ASN A 145 15.66 10.53 0.14
CA ASN A 145 16.99 9.93 0.11
C ASN A 145 16.93 8.46 -0.38
N ILE A 146 15.92 7.69 0.06
CA ILE A 146 15.68 6.31 -0.40
C ILE A 146 15.39 6.30 -1.90
N TYR A 147 14.47 7.15 -2.38
CA TYR A 147 14.14 7.30 -3.80
C TYR A 147 15.38 7.61 -4.66
N ARG A 148 16.26 8.50 -4.19
CA ARG A 148 17.51 8.83 -4.90
C ARG A 148 18.54 7.70 -4.87
N LYS A 149 18.61 6.96 -3.76
CA LYS A 149 19.54 5.85 -3.57
C LYS A 149 19.14 4.61 -4.39
N TYR A 150 17.83 4.42 -4.62
CA TYR A 150 17.26 3.29 -5.34
C TYR A 150 16.38 3.75 -6.52
N PRO A 151 16.97 4.31 -7.60
CA PRO A 151 16.22 5.00 -8.67
C PRO A 151 15.34 4.07 -9.51
N ASN A 152 15.53 2.76 -9.43
CA ASN A 152 14.71 1.75 -10.10
C ASN A 152 13.65 1.11 -9.18
N ASP A 153 13.58 1.52 -7.92
CA ASP A 153 12.63 1.02 -6.95
C ASP A 153 11.33 1.84 -7.04
N LEU A 154 10.29 1.25 -7.64
CA LEU A 154 8.99 1.91 -7.80
C LEU A 154 8.30 2.14 -6.45
N GLU A 155 8.53 1.26 -5.46
CA GLU A 155 8.00 1.43 -4.11
C GLU A 155 8.61 2.66 -3.43
N ALA A 156 9.92 2.89 -3.60
CA ALA A 156 10.56 4.11 -3.09
C ALA A 156 9.97 5.38 -3.74
N ALA A 157 9.69 5.34 -5.04
CA ALA A 157 9.03 6.44 -5.74
C ALA A 157 7.61 6.68 -5.19
N CYS A 158 6.81 5.62 -5.04
CA CYS A 158 5.44 5.70 -4.52
C CYS A 158 5.39 6.24 -3.08
N PHE A 159 6.19 5.68 -2.17
CA PHE A 159 6.20 6.16 -0.77
C PHE A 159 6.76 7.58 -0.65
N TYR A 160 7.72 7.98 -1.48
CA TYR A 160 8.16 9.37 -1.52
C TYR A 160 7.05 10.29 -2.04
N SER A 161 6.39 9.95 -3.15
CA SER A 161 5.25 10.70 -3.67
C SER A 161 4.16 10.89 -2.60
N LEU A 162 3.71 9.79 -1.97
CA LEU A 162 2.69 9.84 -0.93
C LEU A 162 3.12 10.68 0.29
N SER A 163 4.39 10.60 0.69
CA SER A 163 4.91 11.41 1.81
C SER A 163 4.83 12.92 1.53
N MET A 164 5.08 13.32 0.28
CA MET A 164 4.93 14.72 -0.14
C MET A 164 3.48 15.17 -0.14
N LEU A 165 2.55 14.30 -0.56
CA LEU A 165 1.10 14.59 -0.52
C LEU A 165 0.63 14.82 0.92
N GLY A 166 1.09 13.99 1.87
CA GLY A 166 0.80 14.18 3.29
C GLY A 166 1.31 15.53 3.82
N VAL A 167 2.57 15.90 3.49
CA VAL A 167 3.14 17.19 3.89
C VAL A 167 2.43 18.36 3.20
N ALA A 168 1.99 18.21 1.97
CA ALA A 168 1.37 19.27 1.17
C ALA A 168 0.11 19.83 1.83
N ARG A 169 -0.63 19.03 2.58
CA ARG A 169 -1.88 19.46 3.23
C ARG A 169 -1.67 20.60 4.23
N ASN A 170 -0.51 20.62 4.90
CA ASN A 170 -0.18 21.56 6.00
C ASN A 170 0.99 22.50 5.66
N THR A 171 1.11 22.90 4.38
CA THR A 171 2.20 23.79 3.97
C THR A 171 1.74 24.82 2.94
N VAL A 172 2.41 26.00 2.96
CA VAL A 172 2.21 27.06 1.98
C VAL A 172 2.67 26.67 0.56
N ASN A 173 3.54 25.68 0.45
CA ASN A 173 4.06 25.15 -0.83
C ASN A 173 3.22 24.00 -1.40
N LYS A 174 1.94 23.92 -1.05
CA LYS A 174 1.04 22.81 -1.39
C LYS A 174 1.11 22.43 -2.88
N LEU A 175 0.86 23.37 -3.78
CA LEU A 175 0.82 23.10 -5.23
C LEU A 175 2.15 22.58 -5.76
N ARG A 176 3.28 23.13 -5.30
CA ARG A 176 4.60 22.65 -5.73
C ARG A 176 4.83 21.19 -5.31
N LEU A 177 4.49 20.84 -4.08
CA LEU A 177 4.62 19.46 -3.60
C LEU A 177 3.66 18.50 -4.32
N GLN A 178 2.44 18.93 -4.62
CA GLN A 178 1.49 18.17 -5.41
C GLN A 178 2.01 17.88 -6.82
N VAL A 179 2.55 18.90 -7.51
CA VAL A 179 3.13 18.73 -8.86
C VAL A 179 4.34 17.79 -8.82
N GLU A 180 5.25 17.94 -7.84
CA GLU A 180 6.42 17.06 -7.68
C GLU A 180 5.98 15.60 -7.41
N ALA A 181 5.03 15.40 -6.49
CA ALA A 181 4.49 14.08 -6.17
C ALA A 181 3.79 13.43 -7.38
N GLY A 182 2.94 14.18 -8.08
CA GLY A 182 2.23 13.71 -9.26
C GLY A 182 3.16 13.37 -10.43
N SER A 183 4.22 14.14 -10.63
CA SER A 183 5.23 13.83 -11.65
C SER A 183 5.92 12.49 -11.39
N ILE A 184 6.28 12.21 -10.12
CA ILE A 184 6.88 10.93 -9.74
C ILE A 184 5.87 9.79 -9.93
N ALA A 185 4.61 9.98 -9.55
CA ALA A 185 3.57 8.97 -9.74
C ALA A 185 3.31 8.69 -11.24
N LEU A 186 3.37 9.71 -12.11
CA LEU A 186 3.30 9.54 -13.58
C LEU A 186 4.48 8.73 -14.12
N GLU A 187 5.70 8.94 -13.60
CA GLU A 187 6.86 8.11 -13.97
C GLU A 187 6.65 6.65 -13.58
N VAL A 188 6.05 6.39 -12.41
CA VAL A 188 5.68 5.01 -12.02
C VAL A 188 4.64 4.46 -12.97
N PHE A 189 3.60 5.22 -13.31
CA PHE A 189 2.55 4.82 -14.25
C PHE A 189 3.13 4.45 -15.63
N GLN A 190 4.09 5.22 -16.14
CA GLN A 190 4.76 4.92 -17.40
C GLN A 190 5.57 3.62 -17.37
N LYS A 191 6.18 3.28 -16.22
CA LYS A 191 6.99 2.06 -16.05
C LYS A 191 6.14 0.83 -15.73
N ASN A 192 5.08 0.99 -14.95
CA ASN A 192 4.15 -0.06 -14.55
C ASN A 192 2.74 0.51 -14.37
N PRO A 193 1.90 0.53 -15.42
CA PRO A 193 0.53 1.03 -15.33
C PRO A 193 -0.36 0.25 -14.34
N ASN A 194 0.01 -1.01 -14.06
CA ASN A 194 -0.70 -1.87 -13.12
C ASN A 194 -0.19 -1.73 -11.68
N HIS A 195 0.71 -0.78 -11.40
CA HIS A 195 1.14 -0.51 -10.03
C HIS A 195 0.02 0.21 -9.26
N PRO A 196 -0.41 -0.28 -8.08
CA PRO A 196 -1.57 0.28 -7.38
C PRO A 196 -1.40 1.76 -6.96
N CYS A 197 -0.16 2.23 -6.76
CA CYS A 197 0.08 3.64 -6.47
C CYS A 197 -0.01 4.53 -7.72
N ALA A 198 0.19 3.99 -8.93
CA ALA A 198 0.45 4.77 -10.13
C ALA A 198 -0.67 5.79 -10.43
N ALA A 199 -1.75 5.38 -11.10
CA ALA A 199 -2.88 6.28 -11.38
C ALA A 199 -3.51 6.86 -10.10
N HIS A 200 -3.56 6.07 -9.01
CA HIS A 200 -4.16 6.48 -7.74
C HIS A 200 -3.48 7.74 -7.15
N TYR A 201 -2.15 7.75 -7.09
CA TYR A 201 -1.43 8.91 -6.54
C TYR A 201 -1.37 10.09 -7.50
N VAL A 202 -1.44 9.85 -8.82
CA VAL A 202 -1.62 10.92 -9.82
C VAL A 202 -2.93 11.67 -9.60
N ILE A 203 -4.03 10.92 -9.40
CA ILE A 203 -5.35 11.52 -9.13
C ILE A 203 -5.29 12.36 -7.85
N HIS A 204 -4.75 11.83 -6.75
CA HIS A 204 -4.65 12.58 -5.50
C HIS A 204 -3.71 13.78 -5.57
N ALA A 205 -2.63 13.69 -6.35
CA ALA A 205 -1.69 14.79 -6.54
C ALA A 205 -2.32 15.95 -7.32
N PHE A 206 -3.12 15.63 -8.34
CA PHE A 206 -3.71 16.61 -9.25
C PHE A 206 -5.18 16.90 -8.95
N ASP A 207 -5.70 16.46 -7.80
CA ASP A 207 -7.04 16.83 -7.31
C ASP A 207 -7.08 18.30 -6.87
N HIS A 208 -6.97 19.17 -7.88
CA HIS A 208 -7.02 20.63 -7.77
C HIS A 208 -7.51 21.21 -9.09
N PRO A 209 -8.37 22.27 -9.09
CA PRO A 209 -8.91 22.85 -10.32
C PRO A 209 -7.87 23.19 -11.38
N ASP A 210 -6.71 23.73 -10.96
CA ASP A 210 -5.63 24.16 -11.88
C ASP A 210 -4.76 22.99 -12.36
N LEU A 211 -4.79 21.82 -11.67
CA LEU A 211 -3.91 20.68 -11.93
C LEU A 211 -4.64 19.48 -12.55
N ALA A 212 -5.97 19.43 -12.49
CA ALA A 212 -6.75 18.24 -12.87
C ALA A 212 -6.46 17.72 -14.29
N ARG A 213 -6.12 18.61 -15.22
CA ARG A 213 -5.74 18.23 -16.59
C ARG A 213 -4.45 17.39 -16.65
N LEU A 214 -3.58 17.49 -15.66
CA LEU A 214 -2.33 16.72 -15.59
C LEU A 214 -2.58 15.26 -15.25
N ALA A 215 -3.76 14.89 -14.74
CA ALA A 215 -4.14 13.52 -14.45
C ALA A 215 -4.67 12.76 -15.68
N LEU A 216 -5.00 13.42 -16.79
CA LEU A 216 -5.59 12.77 -17.97
C LEU A 216 -4.77 11.65 -18.63
N PRO A 217 -3.42 11.61 -18.52
CA PRO A 217 -2.63 10.52 -19.09
C PRO A 217 -2.67 9.20 -18.28
N SER A 218 -3.21 9.20 -17.06
CA SER A 218 -3.18 8.03 -16.13
C SER A 218 -4.48 7.23 -16.11
#